data_353f275af002f7383cd48473b8a0bf6a
#
_entry.id   353f275af002f7383cd48473b8a0bf6a
#
_cell.length_a   1.000
_cell.length_b   1.000
_cell.length_c   1.000
_cell.angle_alpha   90.00
_cell.angle_beta   90.00
_cell.angle_gamma   90.00
#
_symmetry.space_group_name_H-M   'P 1'
#
loop_
_entity.id
_entity.type
_entity.pdbx_description
1 polymer ?
#
loop_
_entity_poly.entity_id
_entity_poly.type
_entity_poly.pdbx_seq_one_letter_code
_entity_poly.pdbx_strand_id
1 'polypeptide(L)'
;MCSFNENNFSLSQTNKRIKDADLVPSLEVLKTCIDSYMKAFEAIGAKNVSDIRNLLKNKAKLTELAERTGLDEQKLILLRREIEGWIPKPVNLSDFFWLDQKNLHALELANIRTSHDLLNALSLSDTKNALLKNSGIQEKELSDLENLSSLMNVRWISPNFARVIHELGYTPQSLCSADAQKLTQEIDSCNKEKGYYKGKVGERDVKRLIFEAQFAL
;
A
#
# COMPACT_ATOMS: atom_id res chain seq x y z
N MET A 1 -4.66 -13.64 -1.19
CA MET A 1 -3.57 -12.66 -1.42
C MET A 1 -3.56 -11.70 -0.24
N CYS A 2 -2.44 -11.55 0.46
CA CYS A 2 -2.39 -10.77 1.69
C CYS A 2 -2.10 -9.31 1.36
N SER A 3 -3.09 -8.44 1.54
CA SER A 3 -2.83 -7.03 1.78
C SER A 3 -2.21 -6.88 3.18
N PHE A 4 -1.50 -5.76 3.43
CA PHE A 4 -0.95 -5.45 4.74
C PHE A 4 -1.99 -5.72 5.86
N ASN A 5 -1.71 -6.70 6.70
CA ASN A 5 -2.62 -7.09 7.79
C ASN A 5 -2.17 -6.45 9.10
N GLU A 6 -2.81 -5.32 9.46
CA GLU A 6 -2.50 -4.55 10.66
C GLU A 6 -2.65 -5.35 11.97
N ASN A 7 -3.51 -6.39 12.00
CA ASN A 7 -3.70 -7.23 13.18
C ASN A 7 -2.54 -8.21 13.39
N ASN A 8 -1.84 -8.58 12.32
CA ASN A 8 -0.71 -9.49 12.38
C ASN A 8 0.65 -8.77 12.42
N PHE A 9 0.66 -7.43 12.30
CA PHE A 9 1.89 -6.65 12.31
C PHE A 9 2.23 -6.17 13.72
N SER A 10 3.19 -6.83 14.35
CA SER A 10 3.55 -6.62 15.76
C SER A 10 4.21 -5.27 16.04
N LEU A 11 4.29 -4.89 17.33
CA LEU A 11 5.02 -3.70 17.78
C LEU A 11 6.51 -3.75 17.39
N SER A 12 7.12 -4.93 17.46
CA SER A 12 8.52 -5.13 17.06
C SER A 12 8.72 -4.89 15.55
N GLN A 13 7.82 -5.41 14.73
CA GLN A 13 7.83 -5.16 13.28
C GLN A 13 7.58 -3.68 12.96
N THR A 14 6.68 -3.02 13.68
CA THR A 14 6.41 -1.59 13.58
C THR A 14 7.67 -0.77 13.88
N ASN A 15 8.34 -1.08 14.98
CA ASN A 15 9.60 -0.47 15.36
C ASN A 15 10.66 -0.62 14.24
N LYS A 16 10.87 -1.85 13.79
CA LYS A 16 11.83 -2.16 12.73
C LYS A 16 11.52 -1.42 11.44
N ARG A 17 10.27 -1.45 10.98
CA ARG A 17 9.85 -0.76 9.75
C ARG A 17 10.14 0.75 9.80
N ILE A 18 9.86 1.42 10.93
CA ILE A 18 10.13 2.86 11.08
C ILE A 18 11.64 3.14 11.07
N LYS A 19 12.44 2.31 11.74
CA LYS A 19 13.90 2.48 11.77
C LYS A 19 14.55 2.28 10.41
N ASP A 20 14.10 1.27 9.67
CA ASP A 20 14.70 0.87 8.39
C ASP A 20 14.19 1.73 7.21
N ALA A 21 13.02 2.38 7.35
CA ALA A 21 12.43 3.19 6.29
C ALA A 21 13.27 4.44 5.99
N ASP A 22 13.36 4.81 4.70
CA ASP A 22 13.82 6.13 4.28
C ASP A 22 12.66 7.13 4.42
N LEU A 23 12.47 7.62 5.63
CA LEU A 23 11.37 8.54 5.96
C LEU A 23 11.56 9.91 5.29
N VAL A 24 10.46 10.62 5.12
CA VAL A 24 10.52 12.05 4.74
C VAL A 24 11.08 12.88 5.92
N PRO A 25 11.76 14.01 5.66
CA PRO A 25 12.46 14.77 6.72
C PRO A 25 11.61 15.09 7.94
N SER A 26 10.33 15.40 7.75
CA SER A 26 9.40 15.71 8.86
C SER A 26 9.10 14.50 9.77
N LEU A 27 9.36 13.28 9.33
CA LEU A 27 9.09 12.04 10.06
C LEU A 27 10.37 11.38 10.62
N GLU A 28 11.56 11.86 10.24
CA GLU A 28 12.83 11.30 10.71
C GLU A 28 12.97 11.31 12.25
N VAL A 29 12.34 12.26 12.92
CA VAL A 29 12.29 12.32 14.39
C VAL A 29 11.68 11.06 15.02
N LEU A 30 10.84 10.31 14.29
CA LEU A 30 10.25 9.07 14.77
C LEU A 30 11.32 8.01 15.06
N LYS A 31 12.39 7.96 14.27
CA LYS A 31 13.49 7.00 14.48
C LYS A 31 14.14 7.13 15.86
N THR A 32 14.19 8.34 16.39
CA THR A 32 14.83 8.61 17.70
C THR A 32 13.95 8.26 18.90
N CYS A 33 12.63 8.20 18.72
CA CYS A 33 11.68 7.98 19.82
C CYS A 33 10.92 6.66 19.73
N ILE A 34 10.96 5.94 18.61
CA ILE A 34 10.10 4.79 18.38
C ILE A 34 10.27 3.67 19.41
N ASP A 35 11.48 3.45 19.94
CA ASP A 35 11.72 2.43 20.97
C ASP A 35 10.92 2.71 22.25
N SER A 36 10.94 3.97 22.72
CA SER A 36 10.21 4.37 23.92
C SER A 36 8.70 4.34 23.68
N TYR A 37 8.23 4.65 22.47
CA TYR A 37 6.83 4.62 22.10
C TYR A 37 6.30 3.19 22.06
N MET A 38 7.04 2.25 21.44
CA MET A 38 6.63 0.85 21.41
C MET A 38 6.57 0.24 22.80
N LYS A 39 7.53 0.55 23.69
CA LYS A 39 7.49 0.12 25.09
C LYS A 39 6.27 0.68 25.85
N ALA A 40 5.94 1.95 25.64
CA ALA A 40 4.78 2.56 26.25
C ALA A 40 3.46 1.92 25.76
N PHE A 41 3.36 1.64 24.46
CA PHE A 41 2.19 0.94 23.90
C PHE A 41 2.06 -0.47 24.44
N GLU A 42 3.15 -1.22 24.54
CA GLU A 42 3.17 -2.55 25.13
C GLU A 42 2.71 -2.52 26.59
N ALA A 43 3.18 -1.54 27.39
CA ALA A 43 2.82 -1.38 28.79
C ALA A 43 1.32 -1.12 29.01
N ILE A 44 0.63 -0.55 28.02
CA ILE A 44 -0.83 -0.34 28.05
C ILE A 44 -1.63 -1.42 27.32
N GLY A 45 -0.96 -2.52 26.90
CA GLY A 45 -1.59 -3.71 26.36
C GLY A 45 -1.76 -3.75 24.85
N ALA A 46 -1.20 -2.79 24.09
CA ALA A 46 -1.19 -2.87 22.63
C ALA A 46 -0.24 -3.99 22.15
N LYS A 47 -0.63 -4.71 21.09
CA LYS A 47 0.10 -5.86 20.55
C LYS A 47 0.51 -5.68 19.10
N ASN A 48 -0.22 -4.89 18.33
CA ASN A 48 -0.10 -4.78 16.87
C ASN A 48 -0.46 -3.38 16.37
N VAL A 49 -0.34 -3.17 15.06
CA VAL A 49 -0.63 -1.90 14.39
C VAL A 49 -2.10 -1.50 14.56
N SER A 50 -3.03 -2.44 14.54
CA SER A 50 -4.46 -2.16 14.74
C SER A 50 -4.72 -1.54 16.12
N ASP A 51 -4.06 -2.06 17.16
CA ASP A 51 -4.16 -1.49 18.52
C ASP A 51 -3.59 -0.06 18.55
N ILE A 52 -2.41 0.16 17.95
CA ILE A 52 -1.81 1.51 17.86
C ILE A 52 -2.77 2.48 17.15
N ARG A 53 -3.34 2.08 16.00
CA ARG A 53 -4.29 2.91 15.27
C ARG A 53 -5.53 3.26 16.10
N ASN A 54 -6.04 2.29 16.87
CA ASN A 54 -7.17 2.52 17.77
C ASN A 54 -6.84 3.52 18.89
N LEU A 55 -5.62 3.46 19.43
CA LEU A 55 -5.14 4.42 20.44
C LEU A 55 -4.94 5.82 19.86
N LEU A 56 -4.53 5.93 18.60
CA LEU A 56 -4.25 7.20 17.91
C LEU A 56 -5.43 7.71 17.06
N LYS A 57 -6.61 7.07 17.11
CA LYS A 57 -7.71 7.24 16.14
C LYS A 57 -8.18 8.69 15.96
N ASN A 58 -8.25 9.46 17.02
CA ASN A 58 -8.70 10.85 16.99
C ASN A 58 -7.94 11.70 18.01
N LYS A 59 -8.14 13.03 17.95
CA LYS A 59 -7.42 13.98 18.82
C LYS A 59 -7.64 13.69 20.30
N ALA A 60 -8.87 13.40 20.73
CA ALA A 60 -9.18 13.16 22.15
C ALA A 60 -8.41 11.95 22.70
N LYS A 61 -8.44 10.81 21.99
CA LYS A 61 -7.67 9.60 22.36
C LYS A 61 -6.17 9.83 22.38
N LEU A 62 -5.67 10.63 21.43
CA LEU A 62 -4.26 10.92 21.31
C LEU A 62 -3.77 11.80 22.48
N THR A 63 -4.55 12.82 22.87
CA THR A 63 -4.27 13.65 24.05
C THR A 63 -4.33 12.82 25.33
N GLU A 64 -5.37 12.00 25.52
CA GLU A 64 -5.50 11.07 26.66
C GLU A 64 -4.28 10.12 26.75
N LEU A 65 -3.86 9.59 25.60
CA LEU A 65 -2.68 8.72 25.54
C LEU A 65 -1.39 9.46 25.95
N ALA A 66 -1.21 10.67 25.45
CA ALA A 66 -0.04 11.51 25.79
C ALA A 66 0.01 11.78 27.31
N GLU A 67 -1.12 12.15 27.91
CA GLU A 67 -1.24 12.38 29.37
C GLU A 67 -0.93 11.12 30.19
N ARG A 68 -1.46 9.96 29.79
CA ARG A 68 -1.26 8.69 30.49
C ARG A 68 0.17 8.16 30.41
N THR A 69 0.84 8.40 29.30
CA THR A 69 2.14 7.79 29.01
C THR A 69 3.31 8.75 29.13
N GLY A 70 3.05 10.07 29.20
CA GLY A 70 4.09 11.12 29.14
C GLY A 70 4.74 11.26 27.76
N LEU A 71 4.15 10.66 26.71
CA LEU A 71 4.67 10.75 25.35
C LEU A 71 4.31 12.11 24.72
N ASP A 72 5.19 12.59 23.85
CA ASP A 72 5.00 13.84 23.12
C ASP A 72 3.83 13.73 22.12
N GLU A 73 2.80 14.57 22.30
CA GLU A 73 1.60 14.57 21.47
C GLU A 73 1.90 14.84 19.99
N GLN A 74 2.84 15.74 19.68
CA GLN A 74 3.18 16.08 18.30
C GLN A 74 3.85 14.89 17.58
N LYS A 75 4.70 14.15 18.28
CA LYS A 75 5.32 12.94 17.72
C LYS A 75 4.30 11.80 17.58
N LEU A 76 3.31 11.70 18.48
CA LEU A 76 2.20 10.76 18.32
C LEU A 76 1.36 11.07 17.06
N ILE A 77 1.15 12.37 16.75
CA ILE A 77 0.49 12.78 15.48
C ILE A 77 1.31 12.35 14.27
N LEU A 78 2.64 12.53 14.32
CA LEU A 78 3.52 12.09 13.23
C LEU A 78 3.52 10.57 13.08
N LEU A 79 3.56 9.83 14.19
CA LEU A 79 3.47 8.36 14.18
C LEU A 79 2.13 7.88 13.59
N ARG A 80 1.03 8.48 14.00
CA ARG A 80 -0.29 8.21 13.41
C ARG A 80 -0.26 8.42 11.89
N ARG A 81 0.25 9.55 11.43
CA ARG A 81 0.34 9.87 10.00
C ARG A 81 1.16 8.84 9.23
N GLU A 82 2.26 8.39 9.80
CA GLU A 82 3.11 7.38 9.19
C GLU A 82 2.39 6.03 9.09
N ILE A 83 1.81 5.55 10.18
CA ILE A 83 1.08 4.27 10.23
C ILE A 83 -0.16 4.27 9.34
N GLU A 84 -0.93 5.36 9.31
CA GLU A 84 -2.09 5.47 8.40
C GLU A 84 -1.67 5.41 6.92
N GLY A 85 -0.45 5.83 6.59
CA GLY A 85 0.12 5.70 5.26
C GLY A 85 0.47 4.27 4.85
N TRP A 86 0.53 3.33 5.79
CA TRP A 86 0.81 1.91 5.50
C TRP A 86 -0.41 1.12 5.06
N ILE A 87 -1.60 1.65 5.36
CA ILE A 87 -2.85 0.96 5.07
C ILE A 87 -3.25 1.22 3.61
N PRO A 88 -3.29 0.19 2.76
CA PRO A 88 -3.75 0.36 1.38
C PRO A 88 -5.18 0.89 1.36
N LYS A 89 -5.43 1.83 0.47
CA LYS A 89 -6.78 2.37 0.28
C LYS A 89 -7.39 1.77 -1.00
N PRO A 90 -8.67 1.39 -0.97
CA PRO A 90 -9.34 0.95 -2.18
C PRO A 90 -9.33 2.09 -3.21
N VAL A 91 -9.01 1.74 -4.46
CA VAL A 91 -9.04 2.66 -5.60
C VAL A 91 -10.21 2.26 -6.49
N ASN A 92 -11.01 3.23 -6.95
CA ASN A 92 -12.12 2.93 -7.85
C ASN A 92 -11.59 2.41 -9.19
N LEU A 93 -12.18 1.35 -9.71
CA LEU A 93 -11.82 0.82 -11.02
C LEU A 93 -12.12 1.80 -12.17
N SER A 94 -13.06 2.73 -11.96
CA SER A 94 -13.32 3.85 -12.86
C SER A 94 -12.15 4.83 -12.99
N ASP A 95 -11.20 4.84 -12.04
CA ASP A 95 -9.98 5.66 -12.10
C ASP A 95 -8.91 5.03 -13.01
N PHE A 96 -9.15 3.83 -13.52
CA PHE A 96 -8.32 3.16 -14.52
C PHE A 96 -8.77 3.60 -15.92
N PHE A 97 -8.38 4.80 -16.32
CA PHE A 97 -8.84 5.46 -17.56
C PHE A 97 -8.62 4.65 -18.85
N TRP A 98 -7.75 3.65 -18.80
CA TRP A 98 -7.44 2.73 -19.89
C TRP A 98 -8.26 1.45 -19.85
N LEU A 99 -9.04 1.20 -18.78
CA LEU A 99 -9.91 0.04 -18.69
C LEU A 99 -11.07 0.20 -19.68
N ASP A 100 -11.30 -0.84 -20.47
CA ASP A 100 -12.44 -0.86 -21.38
C ASP A 100 -13.75 -0.67 -20.61
N GLN A 101 -14.60 0.23 -21.12
CA GLN A 101 -15.88 0.54 -20.47
C GLN A 101 -16.81 -0.67 -20.37
N LYS A 102 -16.72 -1.60 -21.31
CA LYS A 102 -17.48 -2.86 -21.29
C LYS A 102 -17.02 -3.73 -20.12
N ASN A 103 -15.70 -3.84 -19.90
CA ASN A 103 -15.14 -4.60 -18.79
C ASN A 103 -15.46 -3.92 -17.45
N LEU A 104 -15.35 -2.58 -17.38
CA LEU A 104 -15.76 -1.84 -16.18
C LEU A 104 -17.23 -2.10 -15.83
N HIS A 105 -18.13 -1.99 -16.81
CA HIS A 105 -19.54 -2.24 -16.60
C HIS A 105 -19.83 -3.69 -16.16
N ALA A 106 -19.13 -4.67 -16.74
CA ALA A 106 -19.26 -6.07 -16.36
C ALA A 106 -18.81 -6.32 -14.89
N LEU A 107 -17.75 -5.66 -14.44
CA LEU A 107 -17.29 -5.70 -13.05
C LEU A 107 -18.30 -5.04 -12.10
N GLU A 108 -18.85 -3.88 -12.48
CA GLU A 108 -19.88 -3.18 -11.71
C GLU A 108 -21.16 -4.00 -11.53
N LEU A 109 -21.60 -4.72 -12.56
CA LEU A 109 -22.73 -5.66 -12.48
C LEU A 109 -22.47 -6.81 -11.50
N ALA A 110 -21.20 -7.20 -11.32
CA ALA A 110 -20.76 -8.16 -10.32
C ALA A 110 -20.52 -7.53 -8.93
N ASN A 111 -20.89 -6.25 -8.71
CA ASN A 111 -20.61 -5.44 -7.51
C ASN A 111 -19.11 -5.28 -7.20
N ILE A 112 -18.25 -5.35 -8.20
CA ILE A 112 -16.80 -5.11 -8.09
C ILE A 112 -16.52 -3.70 -8.59
N ARG A 113 -16.29 -2.77 -7.68
CA ARG A 113 -16.14 -1.33 -7.98
C ARG A 113 -14.75 -0.80 -7.65
N THR A 114 -14.04 -1.45 -6.75
CA THR A 114 -12.73 -1.02 -6.29
C THR A 114 -11.67 -2.10 -6.51
N SER A 115 -10.40 -1.69 -6.45
CA SER A 115 -9.25 -2.61 -6.48
C SER A 115 -9.34 -3.69 -5.38
N HIS A 116 -9.84 -3.35 -4.19
CA HIS A 116 -10.00 -4.30 -3.10
C HIS A 116 -11.16 -5.29 -3.36
N ASP A 117 -12.29 -4.81 -3.90
CA ASP A 117 -13.39 -5.71 -4.29
C ASP A 117 -12.90 -6.74 -5.31
N LEU A 118 -12.10 -6.27 -6.30
CA LEU A 118 -11.55 -7.15 -7.33
C LEU A 118 -10.61 -8.20 -6.72
N LEU A 119 -9.65 -7.79 -5.90
CA LEU A 119 -8.72 -8.73 -5.26
C LEU A 119 -9.45 -9.74 -4.36
N ASN A 120 -10.46 -9.31 -3.62
CA ASN A 120 -11.28 -10.19 -2.79
C ASN A 120 -12.06 -11.20 -3.65
N ALA A 121 -12.66 -10.76 -4.76
CA ALA A 121 -13.38 -11.62 -5.68
C ALA A 121 -12.45 -12.67 -6.33
N LEU A 122 -11.24 -12.28 -6.72
CA LEU A 122 -10.27 -13.16 -7.38
C LEU A 122 -9.55 -14.11 -6.41
N SER A 123 -9.55 -13.83 -5.12
CA SER A 123 -8.99 -14.74 -4.10
C SER A 123 -9.81 -16.02 -3.92
N LEU A 124 -11.08 -16.02 -4.35
CA LEU A 124 -12.00 -17.15 -4.28
C LEU A 124 -12.13 -17.78 -5.67
N SER A 125 -11.67 -19.04 -5.82
CA SER A 125 -11.67 -19.75 -7.10
C SER A 125 -13.04 -19.78 -7.78
N ASP A 126 -14.12 -20.02 -7.01
CA ASP A 126 -15.48 -20.07 -7.52
C ASP A 126 -15.94 -18.72 -8.06
N THR A 127 -15.60 -17.63 -7.36
CA THR A 127 -15.94 -16.27 -7.79
C THR A 127 -15.13 -15.87 -9.02
N LYS A 128 -13.84 -16.21 -9.09
CA LYS A 128 -13.00 -16.00 -10.28
C LYS A 128 -13.57 -16.72 -11.50
N ASN A 129 -13.92 -18.00 -11.36
CA ASN A 129 -14.49 -18.79 -12.46
C ASN A 129 -15.86 -18.27 -12.90
N ALA A 130 -16.71 -17.87 -11.95
CA ALA A 130 -18.01 -17.26 -12.24
C ALA A 130 -17.85 -15.93 -12.99
N LEU A 131 -16.88 -15.11 -12.58
CA LEU A 131 -16.58 -13.83 -13.23
C LEU A 131 -16.12 -14.05 -14.67
N LEU A 132 -15.15 -14.93 -14.92
CA LEU A 132 -14.68 -15.28 -16.26
C LEU A 132 -15.82 -15.77 -17.17
N LYS A 133 -16.71 -16.63 -16.64
CA LYS A 133 -17.81 -17.20 -17.40
C LYS A 133 -18.89 -16.18 -17.74
N ASN A 134 -19.19 -15.25 -16.82
CA ASN A 134 -20.40 -14.42 -16.90
C ASN A 134 -20.11 -12.98 -17.38
N SER A 135 -18.88 -12.47 -17.22
CA SER A 135 -18.54 -11.09 -17.56
C SER A 135 -18.14 -10.89 -19.03
N GLY A 136 -17.64 -11.94 -19.67
CA GLY A 136 -17.01 -11.86 -21.00
C GLY A 136 -15.62 -11.20 -21.00
N ILE A 137 -15.05 -10.90 -19.81
CA ILE A 137 -13.67 -10.42 -19.64
C ILE A 137 -12.73 -11.59 -19.89
N GLN A 138 -11.69 -11.37 -20.71
CA GLN A 138 -10.71 -12.41 -20.98
C GLN A 138 -9.82 -12.67 -19.75
N GLU A 139 -9.34 -13.90 -19.61
CA GLU A 139 -8.50 -14.29 -18.46
C GLU A 139 -7.24 -13.43 -18.34
N LYS A 140 -6.62 -13.09 -19.48
CA LYS A 140 -5.46 -12.20 -19.51
C LYS A 140 -5.80 -10.81 -18.95
N GLU A 141 -6.88 -10.20 -19.40
CA GLU A 141 -7.32 -8.88 -18.95
C GLU A 141 -7.62 -8.89 -17.43
N LEU A 142 -8.25 -9.96 -16.95
CA LEU A 142 -8.53 -10.14 -15.53
C LEU A 142 -7.23 -10.29 -14.71
N SER A 143 -6.24 -11.02 -15.24
CA SER A 143 -4.92 -11.17 -14.64
C SER A 143 -4.14 -9.85 -14.60
N ASP A 144 -4.21 -9.07 -15.67
CA ASP A 144 -3.60 -7.75 -15.75
C ASP A 144 -4.22 -6.80 -14.70
N LEU A 145 -5.54 -6.80 -14.55
CA LEU A 145 -6.26 -6.02 -13.54
C LEU A 145 -5.94 -6.50 -12.11
N GLU A 146 -5.77 -7.80 -11.90
CA GLU A 146 -5.34 -8.37 -10.63
C GLU A 146 -3.95 -7.85 -10.23
N ASN A 147 -2.99 -7.88 -11.17
CA ASN A 147 -1.64 -7.36 -10.93
C ASN A 147 -1.65 -5.84 -10.66
N LEU A 148 -2.36 -5.06 -11.48
CA LEU A 148 -2.51 -3.62 -11.28
C LEU A 148 -3.11 -3.29 -9.91
N SER A 149 -4.17 -4.00 -9.52
CA SER A 149 -4.81 -3.83 -8.21
C SER A 149 -3.89 -4.22 -7.06
N SER A 150 -3.09 -5.28 -7.24
CA SER A 150 -2.09 -5.72 -6.25
C SER A 150 -0.94 -4.72 -6.11
N LEU A 151 -0.46 -4.13 -7.21
CA LEU A 151 0.57 -3.09 -7.19
C LEU A 151 0.13 -1.85 -6.41
N MET A 152 -1.15 -1.49 -6.45
CA MET A 152 -1.69 -0.36 -5.70
C MET A 152 -1.79 -0.60 -4.19
N ASN A 153 -1.58 -1.83 -3.71
CA ASN A 153 -1.37 -2.09 -2.28
C ASN A 153 0.03 -1.67 -1.81
N VAL A 154 0.97 -1.49 -2.74
CA VAL A 154 2.28 -0.91 -2.42
C VAL A 154 2.11 0.59 -2.21
N ARG A 155 2.60 1.08 -1.08
CA ARG A 155 2.54 2.50 -0.73
C ARG A 155 3.11 3.38 -1.86
N TRP A 156 2.46 4.51 -2.13
CA TRP A 156 2.78 5.52 -3.16
C TRP A 156 2.55 5.10 -4.62
N ILE A 157 2.08 3.90 -4.88
CA ILE A 157 1.68 3.52 -6.23
C ILE A 157 0.26 4.06 -6.51
N SER A 158 0.19 5.02 -7.43
CA SER A 158 -1.07 5.50 -8.03
C SER A 158 -1.47 4.61 -9.23
N PRO A 159 -2.72 4.65 -9.71
CA PRO A 159 -3.15 3.87 -10.87
C PRO A 159 -2.23 4.04 -12.11
N ASN A 160 -1.90 5.29 -12.45
CA ASN A 160 -1.02 5.57 -13.58
C ASN A 160 0.40 5.03 -13.38
N PHE A 161 0.91 5.07 -12.15
CA PHE A 161 2.23 4.53 -11.85
C PHE A 161 2.21 2.99 -11.79
N ALA A 162 1.13 2.39 -11.27
CA ALA A 162 0.92 0.94 -11.35
C ALA A 162 0.99 0.44 -12.80
N ARG A 163 0.42 1.21 -13.74
CA ARG A 163 0.47 0.87 -15.16
C ARG A 163 1.91 0.84 -15.71
N VAL A 164 2.76 1.79 -15.33
CA VAL A 164 4.18 1.79 -15.72
C VAL A 164 4.88 0.53 -15.18
N ILE A 165 4.70 0.24 -13.89
CA ILE A 165 5.31 -0.92 -13.23
C ILE A 165 4.81 -2.25 -13.81
N HIS A 166 3.52 -2.33 -14.13
CA HIS A 166 2.91 -3.50 -14.77
C HIS A 166 3.44 -3.72 -16.20
N GLU A 167 3.54 -2.65 -17.01
CA GLU A 167 4.09 -2.70 -18.39
C GLU A 167 5.53 -3.23 -18.41
N LEU A 168 6.31 -2.94 -17.35
CA LEU A 168 7.65 -3.47 -17.15
C LEU A 168 7.67 -4.93 -16.66
N GLY A 169 6.51 -5.55 -16.47
CA GLY A 169 6.37 -6.94 -16.05
C GLY A 169 6.56 -7.19 -14.56
N TYR A 170 6.59 -6.15 -13.74
CA TYR A 170 6.72 -6.31 -12.29
C TYR A 170 5.38 -6.61 -11.61
N THR A 171 5.46 -7.45 -10.59
CA THR A 171 4.44 -7.71 -9.59
C THR A 171 4.93 -7.16 -8.24
N PRO A 172 4.09 -7.02 -7.20
CA PRO A 172 4.57 -6.66 -5.87
C PRO A 172 5.72 -7.58 -5.39
N GLN A 173 5.63 -8.88 -5.69
CA GLN A 173 6.64 -9.89 -5.35
C GLN A 173 7.99 -9.63 -6.01
N SER A 174 8.00 -9.48 -7.34
CA SER A 174 9.26 -9.24 -8.08
C SER A 174 9.85 -7.86 -7.79
N LEU A 175 8.99 -6.89 -7.44
CA LEU A 175 9.40 -5.55 -7.06
C LEU A 175 10.27 -5.53 -5.78
N CYS A 176 10.00 -6.44 -4.81
CA CYS A 176 10.78 -6.55 -3.56
C CYS A 176 12.27 -6.85 -3.80
N SER A 177 12.60 -7.51 -4.89
CA SER A 177 13.97 -7.94 -5.24
C SER A 177 14.56 -7.20 -6.44
N ALA A 178 13.89 -6.14 -6.91
CA ALA A 178 14.32 -5.37 -8.06
C ALA A 178 15.62 -4.59 -7.75
N ASP A 179 16.48 -4.44 -8.75
CA ASP A 179 17.60 -3.51 -8.69
C ASP A 179 17.10 -2.08 -8.87
N ALA A 180 17.37 -1.21 -7.90
CA ALA A 180 16.83 0.15 -7.88
C ALA A 180 17.33 1.02 -9.05
N GLN A 181 18.60 0.89 -9.42
CA GLN A 181 19.18 1.68 -10.50
C GLN A 181 18.61 1.24 -11.85
N LYS A 182 18.56 -0.06 -12.10
CA LYS A 182 17.99 -0.65 -13.31
C LYS A 182 16.51 -0.28 -13.43
N LEU A 183 15.73 -0.50 -12.39
CA LEU A 183 14.31 -0.18 -12.38
C LEU A 183 14.04 1.32 -12.62
N THR A 184 14.88 2.20 -12.07
CA THR A 184 14.76 3.66 -12.33
C THR A 184 14.92 3.97 -13.81
N GLN A 185 15.89 3.35 -14.48
CA GLN A 185 16.12 3.54 -15.92
C GLN A 185 14.98 2.95 -16.76
N GLU A 186 14.46 1.78 -16.39
CA GLU A 186 13.33 1.14 -17.06
C GLU A 186 12.04 1.99 -16.93
N ILE A 187 11.76 2.53 -15.74
CA ILE A 187 10.63 3.45 -15.51
C ILE A 187 10.77 4.71 -16.38
N ASP A 188 11.93 5.34 -16.39
CA ASP A 188 12.17 6.55 -17.20
C ASP A 188 11.98 6.28 -18.69
N SER A 189 12.50 5.16 -19.19
CA SER A 189 12.38 4.75 -20.59
C SER A 189 10.94 4.42 -20.97
N CYS A 190 10.26 3.61 -20.20
CA CYS A 190 8.85 3.26 -20.40
C CYS A 190 7.97 4.53 -20.38
N ASN A 191 8.20 5.41 -19.42
CA ASN A 191 7.38 6.60 -19.28
C ASN A 191 7.63 7.64 -20.39
N LYS A 192 8.85 7.74 -20.92
CA LYS A 192 9.16 8.54 -22.11
C LYS A 192 8.44 8.02 -23.35
N GLU A 193 8.34 6.70 -23.50
CA GLU A 193 7.67 6.07 -24.64
C GLU A 193 6.14 6.14 -24.53
N LYS A 194 5.60 5.77 -23.38
CA LYS A 194 4.14 5.57 -23.18
C LYS A 194 3.42 6.79 -22.59
N GLY A 195 4.11 7.64 -21.83
CA GLY A 195 3.52 8.81 -21.21
C GLY A 195 2.47 8.55 -20.13
N TYR A 196 2.52 7.39 -19.47
CA TYR A 196 1.51 6.97 -18.48
C TYR A 196 1.56 7.80 -17.20
N TYR A 197 2.73 8.24 -16.80
CA TYR A 197 2.94 8.94 -15.54
C TYR A 197 3.70 10.27 -15.78
N LYS A 198 3.15 11.37 -15.28
CA LYS A 198 3.74 12.70 -15.47
C LYS A 198 4.82 13.06 -14.45
N GLY A 199 4.93 12.31 -13.36
CA GLY A 199 5.92 12.55 -12.31
C GLY A 199 7.31 12.11 -12.73
N LYS A 200 8.33 12.76 -12.15
CA LYS A 200 9.71 12.30 -12.24
C LYS A 200 9.99 11.36 -11.07
N VAL A 201 10.54 10.19 -11.34
CA VAL A 201 10.88 9.18 -10.36
C VAL A 201 12.39 9.05 -10.30
N GLY A 202 12.98 9.30 -9.14
CA GLY A 202 14.41 9.13 -8.91
C GLY A 202 14.75 7.79 -8.25
N GLU A 203 16.03 7.42 -8.24
CA GLU A 203 16.50 6.17 -7.62
C GLU A 203 16.11 6.05 -6.14
N ARG A 204 16.09 7.18 -5.41
CA ARG A 204 15.64 7.21 -4.00
C ARG A 204 14.16 6.81 -3.87
N ASP A 205 13.32 7.28 -4.79
CA ASP A 205 11.89 6.95 -4.79
C ASP A 205 11.69 5.46 -5.10
N VAL A 206 12.48 4.93 -6.03
CA VAL A 206 12.47 3.49 -6.38
C VAL A 206 12.95 2.64 -5.20
N LYS A 207 14.00 3.04 -4.48
CA LYS A 207 14.44 2.34 -3.25
C LYS A 207 13.35 2.29 -2.19
N ARG A 208 12.62 3.40 -2.00
CA ARG A 208 11.44 3.44 -1.11
C ARG A 208 10.34 2.51 -1.58
N LEU A 209 10.07 2.50 -2.87
CA LEU A 209 9.06 1.63 -3.48
C LEU A 209 9.39 0.14 -3.26
N ILE A 210 10.63 -0.26 -3.50
CA ILE A 210 11.13 -1.62 -3.26
C ILE A 210 10.99 -2.01 -1.78
N PHE A 211 11.34 -1.10 -0.88
CA PHE A 211 11.17 -1.31 0.56
C PHE A 211 9.69 -1.49 0.94
N GLU A 212 8.79 -0.66 0.43
CA GLU A 212 7.37 -0.74 0.74
C GLU A 212 6.68 -1.98 0.11
N ALA A 213 7.18 -2.46 -1.03
CA ALA A 213 6.65 -3.66 -1.67
C ALA A 213 6.75 -4.91 -0.76
N GLN A 214 7.74 -4.97 0.14
CA GLN A 214 7.90 -6.08 1.10
C GLN A 214 6.72 -6.21 2.07
N PHE A 215 5.93 -5.16 2.25
CA PHE A 215 4.79 -5.13 3.17
C PHE A 215 3.43 -5.22 2.47
N ALA A 216 3.41 -5.26 1.14
CA ALA A 216 2.19 -5.38 0.33
C ALA A 216 1.82 -6.83 -0.03
N LEU A 217 2.61 -7.81 0.45
CA LEU A 217 2.50 -9.24 0.16
C LEU A 217 1.58 -9.97 1.12
#